data_dc35e1375891e75e39f5c0472ffd4178
#
_entry.id   dc35e1375891e75e39f5c0472ffd4178
#
_cell.length_a   1.000
_cell.length_b   1.000
_cell.length_c   1.000
_cell.angle_alpha   90.00
_cell.angle_beta   90.00
_cell.angle_gamma   90.00
#
_symmetry.space_group_name_H-M   'P 1'
#
loop_
_entity.id
_entity.type
_entity.pdbx_description
1 polymer ?
#
loop_
_entity_poly.entity_id
_entity_poly.type
_entity_poly.pdbx_seq_one_letter_code
_entity_poly.pdbx_strand_id
1 'polypeptide(L)'
;MKKFAYFFILIASLTLTACGVSGNRFQLEGRFLHMDQGEFYVYSPDGGIEGVDTIKVIDGRFTYEAPCKDKFTLMIVFPNFSEQPVFAEPGKSVDIKADASHLKELTVKGSKDNELMNSFREQILNVSPPEETRIAEQFIKDNPASV
;
A
#
# COMPACT_ATOMS: atom_id res chain seq x y z
N MET A 1 22.88 -25.94 -46.34
CA MET A 1 22.93 -24.52 -45.89
C MET A 1 21.55 -23.93 -45.57
N LYS A 2 20.62 -24.70 -45.03
CA LYS A 2 19.28 -24.21 -44.67
C LYS A 2 18.94 -24.40 -43.16
N LYS A 3 19.93 -24.62 -42.33
CA LYS A 3 19.69 -24.90 -40.89
C LYS A 3 20.14 -23.78 -39.91
N PHE A 4 20.63 -22.67 -40.42
CA PHE A 4 21.09 -21.53 -39.61
C PHE A 4 20.07 -20.39 -39.48
N ALA A 5 18.94 -20.44 -40.20
CA ALA A 5 17.95 -19.36 -40.20
C ALA A 5 16.91 -19.45 -39.03
N TYR A 6 16.81 -20.57 -38.33
CA TYR A 6 15.80 -20.76 -37.29
C TYR A 6 16.29 -20.41 -35.86
N PHE A 7 17.57 -20.12 -35.72
CA PHE A 7 18.13 -19.79 -34.41
C PHE A 7 18.04 -18.31 -34.05
N PHE A 8 17.71 -17.44 -35.00
CA PHE A 8 17.65 -15.99 -34.79
C PHE A 8 16.25 -15.45 -34.48
N ILE A 9 15.20 -16.26 -34.51
CA ILE A 9 13.80 -15.83 -34.30
C ILE A 9 13.35 -16.05 -32.84
N LEU A 10 14.14 -16.72 -32.01
CA LEU A 10 13.73 -17.05 -30.63
C LEU A 10 14.23 -16.09 -29.55
N ILE A 11 14.90 -14.99 -29.91
CA ILE A 11 15.45 -14.03 -28.93
C ILE A 11 14.63 -12.73 -28.84
N ALA A 12 13.55 -12.59 -29.63
CA ALA A 12 12.82 -11.32 -29.75
C ALA A 12 11.54 -11.21 -28.92
N SER A 13 11.32 -12.01 -27.87
CA SER A 13 10.06 -11.96 -27.10
C SER A 13 10.20 -11.97 -25.58
N LEU A 14 11.29 -11.44 -25.03
CA LEU A 14 11.37 -11.06 -23.61
C LEU A 14 11.38 -9.53 -23.47
N THR A 15 10.40 -8.87 -24.02
CA THR A 15 10.03 -7.56 -23.48
C THR A 15 9.30 -7.79 -22.17
N LEU A 16 10.06 -7.86 -21.09
CA LEU A 16 9.56 -7.63 -19.75
C LEU A 16 8.98 -6.22 -19.77
N THR A 17 7.67 -6.13 -19.93
CA THR A 17 6.93 -4.91 -19.59
C THR A 17 7.10 -4.75 -18.08
N ALA A 18 8.16 -4.08 -17.68
CA ALA A 18 8.24 -3.47 -16.36
C ALA A 18 7.14 -2.40 -16.33
N CYS A 19 5.93 -2.80 -15.95
CA CYS A 19 4.82 -1.89 -15.72
C CYS A 19 5.13 -1.16 -14.41
N GLY A 20 6.11 -0.25 -14.46
CA GLY A 20 6.39 0.67 -13.37
C GLY A 20 5.25 1.69 -13.28
N VAL A 21 4.88 2.05 -12.06
CA VAL A 21 3.93 3.14 -11.81
C VAL A 21 4.48 4.41 -12.44
N SER A 22 3.67 5.15 -13.20
CA SER A 22 4.07 6.44 -13.76
C SER A 22 4.55 7.39 -12.65
N GLY A 23 5.60 8.16 -12.91
CA GLY A 23 6.22 9.06 -11.93
C GLY A 23 5.26 10.07 -11.25
N ASN A 24 4.08 10.33 -11.85
CA ASN A 24 3.06 11.23 -11.33
C ASN A 24 1.83 10.48 -10.78
N ARG A 25 1.93 9.19 -10.53
CA ARG A 25 0.85 8.37 -9.98
C ARG A 25 1.35 7.59 -8.78
N PHE A 26 0.42 7.26 -7.91
CA PHE A 26 0.57 6.33 -6.81
C PHE A 26 -0.34 5.14 -7.04
N GLN A 27 0.12 3.95 -6.73
CA GLN A 27 -0.67 2.72 -6.79
C GLN A 27 -0.77 2.10 -5.41
N LEU A 28 -1.99 1.71 -5.06
CA LEU A 28 -2.27 0.91 -3.88
C LEU A 28 -2.88 -0.41 -4.36
N GLU A 29 -2.30 -1.50 -3.95
CA GLU A 29 -2.82 -2.82 -4.26
C GLU A 29 -2.83 -3.69 -3.01
N GLY A 30 -3.58 -4.77 -3.03
CA GLY A 30 -3.57 -5.66 -1.90
C GLY A 30 -4.41 -6.90 -2.05
N ARG A 31 -4.30 -7.73 -1.00
CA ARG A 31 -5.02 -8.97 -0.88
C ARG A 31 -5.63 -9.10 0.50
N PHE A 32 -6.89 -9.51 0.51
CA PHE A 32 -7.61 -9.92 1.71
C PHE A 32 -7.76 -11.44 1.76
N LEU A 33 -7.53 -12.01 2.93
CA LEU A 33 -8.02 -13.31 3.30
C LEU A 33 -9.43 -13.14 3.90
N HIS A 34 -10.31 -14.10 3.71
CA HIS A 34 -11.69 -14.12 4.22
C HIS A 34 -12.57 -12.94 3.78
N MET A 35 -12.26 -12.36 2.61
CA MET A 35 -13.09 -11.37 1.94
C MET A 35 -12.93 -11.53 0.43
N ASP A 36 -13.79 -12.30 -0.19
CA ASP A 36 -13.76 -12.50 -1.64
C ASP A 36 -14.30 -11.28 -2.39
N GLN A 37 -15.33 -10.64 -1.85
CA GLN A 37 -15.94 -9.43 -2.39
C GLN A 37 -16.26 -8.45 -1.27
N GLY A 38 -16.11 -7.16 -1.57
CA GLY A 38 -16.41 -6.10 -0.62
C GLY A 38 -16.06 -4.73 -1.18
N GLU A 39 -16.35 -3.72 -0.39
CA GLU A 39 -16.03 -2.33 -0.68
C GLU A 39 -15.45 -1.70 0.57
N PHE A 40 -14.51 -0.79 0.38
CA PHE A 40 -14.03 0.11 1.41
C PHE A 40 -13.74 1.49 0.82
N TYR A 41 -13.62 2.48 1.67
CA TYR A 41 -13.50 3.86 1.24
C TYR A 41 -12.10 4.39 1.46
N VAL A 42 -11.70 5.36 0.64
CA VAL A 42 -10.46 6.10 0.82
C VAL A 42 -10.72 7.59 0.71
N TYR A 43 -10.03 8.36 1.52
CA TYR A 43 -10.02 9.82 1.48
C TYR A 43 -8.64 10.34 1.85
N SER A 44 -8.38 11.62 1.58
CA SER A 44 -7.11 12.26 1.94
C SER A 44 -7.38 13.47 2.84
N PRO A 45 -6.91 13.42 4.11
CA PRO A 45 -7.10 14.53 5.04
C PRO A 45 -6.30 15.78 4.66
N ASP A 46 -5.23 15.60 3.88
CA ASP A 46 -4.33 16.66 3.41
C ASP A 46 -4.61 17.12 1.96
N GLY A 47 -5.71 16.61 1.35
CA GLY A 47 -6.17 17.05 0.04
C GLY A 47 -5.47 16.38 -1.14
N GLY A 48 -4.78 15.26 -0.95
CA GLY A 48 -4.11 14.52 -2.02
C GLY A 48 -5.07 13.90 -3.04
N ILE A 49 -6.29 13.58 -2.63
CA ILE A 49 -7.42 13.25 -3.51
C ILE A 49 -8.63 14.08 -3.14
N GLU A 50 -9.52 14.32 -4.10
CA GLU A 50 -10.75 15.10 -3.88
C GLU A 50 -11.88 14.19 -3.41
N GLY A 51 -12.48 14.51 -2.26
CA GLY A 51 -13.62 13.79 -1.72
C GLY A 51 -13.27 12.38 -1.19
N VAL A 52 -14.18 11.45 -1.44
CA VAL A 52 -14.09 10.06 -0.99
C VAL A 52 -14.24 9.13 -2.19
N ASP A 53 -13.28 8.26 -2.38
CA ASP A 53 -13.33 7.21 -3.39
C ASP A 53 -13.70 5.86 -2.78
N THR A 54 -14.22 4.97 -3.61
CA THR A 54 -14.56 3.59 -3.25
C THR A 54 -13.61 2.62 -3.91
N ILE A 55 -13.04 1.71 -3.13
CA ILE A 55 -12.22 0.60 -3.61
C ILE A 55 -13.04 -0.69 -3.52
N LYS A 56 -13.10 -1.42 -4.63
CA LYS A 56 -13.78 -2.72 -4.71
C LYS A 56 -12.79 -3.86 -4.57
N VAL A 57 -13.14 -4.83 -3.74
CA VAL A 57 -12.43 -6.10 -3.62
C VAL A 57 -13.13 -7.13 -4.49
N ILE A 58 -12.39 -7.80 -5.36
CA ILE A 58 -12.85 -8.86 -6.25
C ILE A 58 -11.87 -10.01 -6.14
N ASP A 59 -12.39 -11.20 -5.82
CA ASP A 59 -11.57 -12.41 -5.58
C ASP A 59 -10.46 -12.17 -4.54
N GLY A 60 -10.80 -11.44 -3.48
CA GLY A 60 -9.89 -11.10 -2.40
C GLY A 60 -8.80 -10.09 -2.76
N ARG A 61 -8.87 -9.44 -3.92
CA ARG A 61 -7.85 -8.51 -4.41
C ARG A 61 -8.44 -7.15 -4.74
N PHE A 62 -7.60 -6.14 -4.64
CA PHE A 62 -7.94 -4.80 -5.09
C PHE A 62 -6.72 -4.09 -5.68
N THR A 63 -6.99 -3.11 -6.51
CA THR A 63 -6.01 -2.14 -7.00
C THR A 63 -6.67 -0.77 -7.03
N TYR A 64 -5.95 0.24 -6.56
CA TYR A 64 -6.38 1.63 -6.59
C TYR A 64 -5.23 2.50 -7.08
N GLU A 65 -5.51 3.45 -7.94
CA GLU A 65 -4.53 4.39 -8.45
C GLU A 65 -5.04 5.83 -8.25
N ALA A 66 -4.14 6.69 -7.80
CA ALA A 66 -4.40 8.11 -7.67
C ALA A 66 -3.33 8.96 -8.37
N PRO A 67 -3.68 10.14 -8.90
CA PRO A 67 -2.68 11.14 -9.27
C PRO A 67 -1.86 11.50 -8.03
N CYS A 68 -0.53 11.55 -8.17
CA CYS A 68 0.36 11.82 -7.06
C CYS A 68 1.56 12.64 -7.57
N LYS A 69 1.48 13.95 -7.44
CA LYS A 69 2.59 14.87 -7.78
C LYS A 69 3.50 15.12 -6.58
N ASP A 70 2.91 15.21 -5.42
CA ASP A 70 3.55 15.39 -4.13
C ASP A 70 3.10 14.28 -3.17
N LYS A 71 3.84 14.04 -2.09
CA LYS A 71 3.44 13.09 -1.05
C LYS A 71 2.14 13.55 -0.37
N PHE A 72 1.26 12.60 -0.09
CA PHE A 72 0.05 12.85 0.68
C PHE A 72 -0.36 11.61 1.50
N THR A 73 -1.24 11.81 2.47
CA THR A 73 -1.80 10.73 3.26
C THR A 73 -3.11 10.24 2.65
N LEU A 74 -3.21 8.94 2.44
CA LEU A 74 -4.45 8.26 2.08
C LEU A 74 -4.97 7.51 3.29
N MET A 75 -6.19 7.82 3.74
CA MET A 75 -6.86 7.10 4.80
C MET A 75 -7.77 6.03 4.21
N ILE A 76 -7.53 4.78 4.55
CA ILE A 76 -8.39 3.66 4.18
C ILE A 76 -9.40 3.44 5.31
N VAL A 77 -10.68 3.41 4.98
CA VAL A 77 -11.78 3.12 5.93
C VAL A 77 -12.36 1.75 5.59
N PHE A 78 -12.10 0.78 6.43
CA PHE A 78 -12.60 -0.57 6.27
C PHE A 78 -14.09 -0.71 6.65
N PRO A 79 -14.77 -1.80 6.25
CA PRO A 79 -16.20 -2.01 6.56
C PRO A 79 -16.54 -2.01 8.06
N ASN A 80 -15.58 -2.30 8.92
CA ASN A 80 -15.73 -2.24 10.38
C ASN A 80 -15.44 -0.85 10.96
N PHE A 81 -15.32 0.19 10.11
CA PHE A 81 -14.97 1.58 10.44
C PHE A 81 -13.59 1.78 11.05
N SER A 82 -12.73 0.77 11.03
CA SER A 82 -11.32 1.00 11.36
C SER A 82 -10.62 1.74 10.22
N GLU A 83 -9.66 2.59 10.59
CA GLU A 83 -8.90 3.41 9.64
C GLU A 83 -7.43 2.99 9.60
N GLN A 84 -6.86 3.05 8.41
CA GLN A 84 -5.44 2.77 8.17
C GLN A 84 -4.83 3.86 7.31
N PRO A 85 -3.84 4.60 7.82
CA PRO A 85 -3.09 5.53 6.99
C PRO A 85 -2.13 4.79 6.06
N VAL A 86 -2.03 5.29 4.85
CA VAL A 86 -1.05 4.90 3.83
C VAL A 86 -0.44 6.17 3.26
N PHE A 87 0.87 6.24 3.21
CA PHE A 87 1.59 7.38 2.65
C PHE A 87 1.79 7.17 1.15
N ALA A 88 1.13 8.00 0.36
CA ALA A 88 1.27 8.00 -1.08
C ALA A 88 2.49 8.82 -1.49
N GLU A 89 3.33 8.23 -2.35
CA GLU A 89 4.52 8.88 -2.89
C GLU A 89 4.50 8.79 -4.42
N PRO A 90 4.94 9.84 -5.15
CA PRO A 90 4.99 9.82 -6.60
C PRO A 90 5.80 8.65 -7.15
N GLY A 91 5.21 7.90 -8.09
CA GLY A 91 5.84 6.77 -8.75
C GLY A 91 6.01 5.52 -7.89
N LYS A 92 5.40 5.46 -6.70
CA LYS A 92 5.47 4.30 -5.80
C LYS A 92 4.20 3.46 -5.84
N SER A 93 4.39 2.18 -5.57
CA SER A 93 3.32 1.22 -5.28
C SER A 93 3.42 0.74 -3.84
N VAL A 94 2.28 0.61 -3.19
CA VAL A 94 2.15 0.06 -1.84
C VAL A 94 1.27 -1.17 -1.88
N ASP A 95 1.72 -2.25 -1.25
CA ASP A 95 1.01 -3.52 -1.13
C ASP A 95 0.48 -3.69 0.31
N ILE A 96 -0.82 -4.01 0.41
CA ILE A 96 -1.48 -4.35 1.68
C ILE A 96 -1.87 -5.82 1.68
N LYS A 97 -1.51 -6.51 2.76
CA LYS A 97 -2.00 -7.85 3.04
C LYS A 97 -2.76 -7.84 4.36
N ALA A 98 -3.98 -8.30 4.32
CA ALA A 98 -4.86 -8.31 5.47
C ALA A 98 -5.69 -9.58 5.54
N ASP A 99 -6.05 -9.95 6.76
CA ASP A 99 -7.14 -10.88 7.04
C ASP A 99 -8.36 -10.05 7.46
N ALA A 100 -9.48 -10.17 6.74
CA ALA A 100 -10.68 -9.40 7.01
C ALA A 100 -11.27 -9.68 8.42
N SER A 101 -10.95 -10.83 9.01
CA SER A 101 -11.31 -11.18 10.40
C SER A 101 -10.35 -10.60 11.44
N HIS A 102 -9.15 -10.14 11.03
CA HIS A 102 -8.08 -9.64 11.91
C HIS A 102 -7.38 -8.40 11.31
N LEU A 103 -8.14 -7.37 10.95
CA LEU A 103 -7.62 -6.17 10.27
C LEU A 103 -6.53 -5.42 11.07
N LYS A 104 -6.48 -5.60 12.38
CA LYS A 104 -5.40 -5.01 13.20
C LYS A 104 -4.00 -5.56 12.87
N GLU A 105 -3.95 -6.76 12.29
CA GLU A 105 -2.70 -7.46 11.95
C GLU A 105 -2.30 -7.27 10.47
N LEU A 106 -2.95 -6.34 9.75
CA LEU A 106 -2.61 -6.07 8.36
C LEU A 106 -1.16 -5.61 8.22
N THR A 107 -0.55 -5.91 7.08
CA THR A 107 0.81 -5.46 6.75
C THR A 107 0.78 -4.50 5.56
N VAL A 108 1.61 -3.46 5.63
CA VAL A 108 1.77 -2.46 4.57
C VAL A 108 3.24 -2.43 4.17
N LYS A 109 3.52 -2.56 2.88
CA LYS A 109 4.87 -2.56 2.31
C LYS A 109 4.94 -1.71 1.05
N GLY A 110 6.13 -1.28 0.66
CA GLY A 110 6.38 -0.65 -0.64
C GLY A 110 7.00 0.74 -0.59
N SER A 111 7.02 1.41 0.56
CA SER A 111 7.83 2.62 0.77
C SER A 111 8.38 2.66 2.19
N LYS A 112 9.45 3.42 2.37
CA LYS A 112 10.11 3.53 3.68
C LYS A 112 9.15 4.00 4.77
N ASP A 113 8.36 5.04 4.50
CA ASP A 113 7.44 5.62 5.49
C ASP A 113 6.30 4.65 5.83
N ASN A 114 5.77 3.92 4.84
CA ASN A 114 4.75 2.89 5.07
C ASN A 114 5.30 1.70 5.87
N GLU A 115 6.50 1.23 5.57
CA GLU A 115 7.14 0.14 6.32
C GLU A 115 7.49 0.55 7.75
N LEU A 116 7.91 1.79 7.94
CA LEU A 116 8.18 2.36 9.25
C LEU A 116 6.89 2.44 10.10
N MET A 117 5.80 2.95 9.54
CA MET A 117 4.49 2.99 10.20
C MET A 117 3.97 1.58 10.51
N ASN A 118 4.17 0.62 9.61
CA ASN A 118 3.83 -0.78 9.86
C ASN A 118 4.60 -1.35 11.06
N SER A 119 5.89 -1.10 11.12
CA SER A 119 6.74 -1.52 12.25
C SER A 119 6.30 -0.87 13.58
N PHE A 120 5.96 0.41 13.58
CA PHE A 120 5.40 1.09 14.75
C PHE A 120 4.09 0.45 15.21
N ARG A 121 3.18 0.21 14.28
CA ARG A 121 1.89 -0.40 14.58
C ARG A 121 2.03 -1.81 15.19
N GLU A 122 2.95 -2.62 14.66
CA GLU A 122 3.25 -3.95 15.23
C GLU A 122 3.77 -3.86 16.67
N GLN A 123 4.55 -2.84 17.01
CA GLN A 123 5.08 -2.64 18.37
C GLN A 123 4.00 -2.28 19.37
N ILE A 124 2.93 -1.58 18.96
CA ILE A 124 1.86 -1.14 19.86
C ILE A 124 0.65 -2.08 19.88
N LEU A 125 0.61 -3.09 19.01
CA LEU A 125 -0.59 -3.90 18.77
C LEU A 125 -1.16 -4.59 20.03
N ASN A 126 -0.30 -5.00 20.97
CA ASN A 126 -0.68 -5.80 22.13
C ASN A 126 -0.14 -5.22 23.44
N VAL A 127 0.09 -3.92 23.50
CA VAL A 127 0.61 -3.25 24.69
C VAL A 127 -0.47 -2.44 25.42
N SER A 128 -0.23 -2.12 26.67
CA SER A 128 -1.13 -1.26 27.46
C SER A 128 -0.99 0.21 27.06
N PRO A 129 -2.03 1.05 27.24
CA PRO A 129 -1.98 2.46 26.86
C PRO A 129 -0.77 3.27 27.39
N PRO A 130 -0.31 3.11 28.64
CA PRO A 130 0.91 3.78 29.12
C PRO A 130 2.17 3.35 28.34
N GLU A 131 2.27 2.08 27.99
CA GLU A 131 3.40 1.54 27.24
C GLU A 131 3.33 1.98 25.76
N GLU A 132 2.13 2.03 25.18
CA GLU A 132 1.90 2.58 23.84
C GLU A 132 2.42 4.01 23.72
N THR A 133 2.09 4.87 24.70
CA THR A 133 2.57 6.25 24.74
C THR A 133 4.11 6.31 24.77
N ARG A 134 4.75 5.49 25.61
CA ARG A 134 6.21 5.42 25.72
C ARG A 134 6.86 4.99 24.40
N ILE A 135 6.29 3.97 23.74
CA ILE A 135 6.78 3.49 22.44
C ILE A 135 6.61 4.59 21.38
N ALA A 136 5.47 5.29 21.35
CA ALA A 136 5.21 6.37 20.42
C ALA A 136 6.22 7.53 20.60
N GLU A 137 6.47 7.97 21.82
CA GLU A 137 7.46 9.00 22.12
C GLU A 137 8.87 8.60 21.67
N GLN A 138 9.27 7.35 21.90
CA GLN A 138 10.56 6.84 21.47
C GLN A 138 10.64 6.76 19.95
N PHE A 139 9.58 6.28 19.29
CA PHE A 139 9.51 6.19 17.84
C PHE A 139 9.68 7.54 17.15
N ILE A 140 9.03 8.60 17.67
CA ILE A 140 9.16 9.97 17.17
C ILE A 140 10.60 10.48 17.31
N LYS A 141 11.24 10.21 18.47
CA LYS A 141 12.65 10.59 18.71
C LYS A 141 13.63 9.91 17.75
N ASP A 142 13.36 8.63 17.46
CA ASP A 142 14.25 7.84 16.60
C ASP A 142 14.05 8.13 15.10
N ASN A 143 12.90 8.72 14.73
CA ASN A 143 12.51 8.98 13.36
C ASN A 143 12.07 10.44 13.09
N PRO A 144 12.90 11.45 13.40
CA PRO A 144 12.50 12.86 13.35
C PRO A 144 12.18 13.38 11.93
N ALA A 145 12.60 12.64 10.88
CA ALA A 145 12.38 13.01 9.48
C ALA A 145 11.18 12.32 8.82
N SER A 146 10.44 11.51 9.57
CA SER A 146 9.31 10.71 9.06
C SER A 146 7.95 11.22 9.55
N VAL A 147 7.88 12.45 9.99
CA VAL A 147 6.63 13.11 10.46
C VAL A 147 6.29 14.25 9.54
#